data_203bf846f947431927492666f811fda4
#
_entry.id   203bf846f947431927492666f811fda4
#
_cell.length_a   1.000
_cell.length_b   1.000
_cell.length_c   1.000
_cell.angle_alpha   90.00
_cell.angle_beta   90.00
_cell.angle_gamma   90.00
#
_symmetry.space_group_name_H-M   'P 1'
#
loop_
_entity.id
_entity.type
_entity.pdbx_description
1 polymer ?
#
loop_
_entity_poly.entity_id
_entity_poly.type
_entity_poly.pdbx_seq_one_letter_code
_entity_poly.pdbx_strand_id
1 'polypeptide(L)'
;SKILDMPPELIQARLLQAVAYNPTKPSVFSRYVPLNKFLSFSEQSWYLTGFSPILVYSRAYDYPVGAGFLGYLGEVTQAEIEASEGLYTLGNLIGRAGIERQYESLLRGKKGYRFVVVDAMGREISSYKEGTLDIPPIPGQDLYLTVDVELQQFAESLFYGKAGALVAIEPQTGEILCAVSAPTYDPNLFSGEDFEKHWQRLQSDPTLPLYNRFLQGMYPPGSIFKLLNALIALQESTLTVHTTYGCIGGFPRGTGKPACHAHPAPLDLIGAIQHSCNAYFAAVYVDYLMXPRFRSIQEAXDTWREYMLYCGVGRRLGVDLPSEKPGFLPKSSYYDKIYKKRWNAYTILSNSIGQGEVLMTPLQMANIMCLIANRGYYIQPHFLKSVSGQAAQQLVHWDTIHVPIDSVHFETVIRGMRLAVEAGTGYTAYVPGLDLCGKTGTAQNPHGETHSVFVGFAPWYDPKIAIAVIVENAGWGATWAAPIASLVVEKYLKGTISRPQLYEYFCKTPTLPNFSSYAP
;
A
#
# COMPACT_ATOMS: atom_id res chain seq x y z
N SER A 1 -34.96 27.23 -8.18
CA SER A 1 -33.88 26.93 -9.08
C SER A 1 -32.70 27.91 -8.93
N LYS A 2 -32.97 29.20 -8.74
CA LYS A 2 -31.90 30.21 -8.64
C LYS A 2 -31.01 30.00 -7.43
N ILE A 3 -31.56 29.61 -6.27
CA ILE A 3 -30.81 29.47 -5.03
C ILE A 3 -29.79 28.33 -5.13
N LEU A 4 -30.21 27.21 -5.70
CA LEU A 4 -29.35 26.02 -5.81
C LEU A 4 -28.65 25.89 -7.17
N ASP A 5 -28.94 26.85 -8.04
CA ASP A 5 -28.40 26.85 -9.40
C ASP A 5 -28.73 25.55 -10.16
N MET A 6 -29.99 25.16 -10.05
CA MET A 6 -30.51 23.94 -10.68
C MET A 6 -31.56 24.26 -11.71
N PRO A 7 -31.57 23.52 -12.84
CA PRO A 7 -32.67 23.66 -13.80
C PRO A 7 -34.02 23.31 -13.16
N PRO A 8 -35.09 23.98 -13.52
CA PRO A 8 -36.42 23.66 -12.96
C PRO A 8 -36.83 22.20 -13.15
N GLU A 9 -36.46 21.62 -14.28
CA GLU A 9 -36.79 20.23 -14.60
C GLU A 9 -36.13 19.26 -13.62
N LEU A 10 -34.91 19.55 -13.19
CA LEU A 10 -34.21 18.73 -12.21
C LEU A 10 -34.88 18.86 -10.83
N ILE A 11 -35.29 20.08 -10.46
CA ILE A 11 -36.00 20.30 -9.21
C ILE A 11 -37.27 19.48 -9.20
N GLN A 12 -38.05 19.54 -10.28
CA GLN A 12 -39.29 18.79 -10.39
C GLN A 12 -39.03 17.28 -10.28
N ALA A 13 -38.01 16.78 -10.95
CA ALA A 13 -37.67 15.37 -10.91
C ALA A 13 -37.31 14.94 -9.49
N ARG A 14 -36.55 15.75 -8.76
CA ARG A 14 -36.17 15.42 -7.38
C ARG A 14 -37.36 15.46 -6.42
N LEU A 15 -38.29 16.39 -6.63
CA LEU A 15 -39.49 16.44 -5.83
C LEU A 15 -40.34 15.19 -6.06
N LEU A 16 -40.47 14.77 -7.32
CA LEU A 16 -41.22 13.56 -7.63
C LEU A 16 -40.58 12.32 -7.00
N GLN A 17 -39.25 12.26 -7.04
CA GLN A 17 -38.52 11.17 -6.38
C GLN A 17 -38.77 11.16 -4.86
N ALA A 18 -38.73 12.32 -4.24
CA ALA A 18 -38.97 12.44 -2.80
C ALA A 18 -40.36 11.93 -2.42
N VAL A 19 -41.37 12.34 -3.19
CA VAL A 19 -42.78 11.90 -2.95
C VAL A 19 -42.91 10.39 -3.17
N ALA A 20 -42.27 9.88 -4.22
CA ALA A 20 -42.28 8.44 -4.50
C ALA A 20 -41.61 7.63 -3.40
N TYR A 21 -40.54 8.20 -2.80
CA TYR A 21 -39.87 7.54 -1.67
C TYR A 21 -40.76 7.50 -0.45
N ASN A 22 -41.29 8.65 -0.04
CA ASN A 22 -42.24 8.73 1.06
C ASN A 22 -42.90 10.09 1.04
N PRO A 23 -44.23 10.16 0.89
CA PRO A 23 -44.91 11.46 0.78
C PRO A 23 -44.99 12.24 2.08
N THR A 24 -44.78 11.62 3.25
CA THR A 24 -44.98 12.27 4.53
C THR A 24 -43.70 12.40 5.37
N LYS A 25 -42.60 11.76 4.97
CA LYS A 25 -41.35 11.82 5.72
C LYS A 25 -40.31 12.62 4.95
N PRO A 26 -39.36 13.24 5.65
CA PRO A 26 -38.31 13.98 4.98
C PRO A 26 -37.49 13.07 4.06
N SER A 27 -37.02 13.63 2.98
CA SER A 27 -36.21 12.95 1.98
C SER A 27 -35.11 13.91 1.54
N VAL A 28 -33.92 13.37 1.19
CA VAL A 28 -32.80 14.22 0.79
C VAL A 28 -33.11 14.80 -0.59
N PHE A 29 -33.08 16.12 -0.69
CA PHE A 29 -33.31 16.83 -1.94
C PHE A 29 -32.01 17.20 -2.62
N SER A 30 -31.04 17.71 -1.86
CA SER A 30 -29.76 18.13 -2.40
C SER A 30 -28.69 17.91 -1.35
N ARG A 31 -27.49 17.53 -1.80
CA ARG A 31 -26.35 17.24 -0.92
C ARG A 31 -25.24 18.24 -1.14
N TYR A 32 -24.41 18.41 -0.11
CA TYR A 32 -23.17 19.18 -0.20
C TYR A 32 -23.42 20.60 -0.69
N VAL A 33 -24.48 21.24 -0.14
CA VAL A 33 -24.84 22.60 -0.50
C VAL A 33 -23.75 23.54 0.03
N PRO A 34 -23.04 24.27 -0.83
CA PRO A 34 -21.96 25.15 -0.34
C PRO A 34 -22.50 26.31 0.47
N LEU A 35 -21.62 26.92 1.26
CA LEU A 35 -21.99 27.95 2.23
C LEU A 35 -22.75 29.10 1.59
N ASN A 36 -22.29 29.58 0.43
CA ASN A 36 -22.95 30.71 -0.22
C ASN A 36 -24.39 30.39 -0.62
N LYS A 37 -24.65 29.18 -1.13
CA LYS A 37 -26.00 28.75 -1.47
C LYS A 37 -26.85 28.54 -0.23
N PHE A 38 -26.23 28.00 0.84
CA PHE A 38 -26.91 27.83 2.12
C PHE A 38 -27.34 29.19 2.69
N LEU A 39 -26.47 30.19 2.63
CA LEU A 39 -26.83 31.52 3.12
C LEU A 39 -27.97 32.12 2.31
N SER A 40 -27.91 31.98 0.99
CA SER A 40 -29.02 32.45 0.12
C SER A 40 -30.33 31.73 0.43
N PHE A 41 -30.25 30.42 0.70
CA PHE A 41 -31.43 29.67 1.12
C PHE A 41 -31.97 30.19 2.46
N SER A 42 -31.08 30.40 3.41
CA SER A 42 -31.47 30.84 4.77
C SER A 42 -32.18 32.17 4.74
N GLU A 43 -31.74 33.10 3.92
CA GLU A 43 -32.37 34.42 3.76
C GLU A 43 -33.82 34.30 3.23
N GLN A 44 -34.10 33.26 2.47
CA GLN A 44 -35.37 33.09 1.78
C GLN A 44 -36.19 31.92 2.35
N SER A 45 -35.75 31.33 3.46
CA SER A 45 -36.38 30.13 4.02
C SER A 45 -37.82 30.36 4.47
N TRP A 46 -38.17 31.60 4.80
CA TRP A 46 -39.49 31.92 5.30
C TRP A 46 -40.60 31.61 4.30
N TYR A 47 -40.32 31.60 3.00
CA TYR A 47 -41.34 31.24 2.02
C TYR A 47 -41.05 29.90 1.33
N LEU A 48 -39.92 29.24 1.64
CA LEU A 48 -39.58 27.95 1.07
C LEU A 48 -40.02 26.81 1.99
N THR A 49 -41.33 26.84 2.31
CA THR A 49 -41.91 25.84 3.21
C THR A 49 -41.72 24.44 2.62
N GLY A 50 -41.45 23.49 3.48
CA GLY A 50 -41.25 22.12 3.08
C GLY A 50 -39.78 21.75 2.86
N PHE A 51 -38.86 22.72 2.88
CA PHE A 51 -37.44 22.48 2.78
C PHE A 51 -36.77 22.82 4.10
N SER A 52 -35.92 21.93 4.57
CA SER A 52 -35.17 22.14 5.82
C SER A 52 -33.69 21.82 5.57
N PRO A 53 -32.79 22.71 5.98
CA PRO A 53 -31.36 22.40 5.89
C PRO A 53 -30.98 21.47 7.04
N ILE A 54 -30.06 20.55 6.75
CA ILE A 54 -29.51 19.66 7.75
C ILE A 54 -28.00 19.79 7.68
N LEU A 55 -27.37 20.06 8.80
CA LEU A 55 -25.93 20.13 8.91
C LEU A 55 -25.38 18.71 8.96
N VAL A 56 -24.47 18.40 8.06
CA VAL A 56 -23.78 17.11 8.07
C VAL A 56 -22.29 17.36 8.09
N TYR A 57 -21.56 16.45 8.70
CA TYR A 57 -20.11 16.54 8.76
C TYR A 57 -19.54 15.74 7.59
N SER A 58 -18.56 16.33 6.90
CA SER A 58 -17.80 15.65 5.86
C SER A 58 -16.34 15.66 6.22
N ARG A 59 -15.54 14.94 5.44
CA ARG A 59 -14.09 14.91 5.67
C ARG A 59 -13.44 16.12 5.04
N ALA A 60 -12.47 16.69 5.75
CA ALA A 60 -11.59 17.73 5.22
C ALA A 60 -10.18 17.42 5.70
N TYR A 61 -9.23 17.52 4.78
CA TYR A 61 -7.84 17.15 5.06
C TYR A 61 -6.95 18.37 4.86
N ASP A 62 -6.31 18.82 5.94
CA ASP A 62 -5.37 19.95 5.88
C ASP A 62 -4.15 19.60 5.03
N TYR A 63 -3.75 18.32 5.05
CA TYR A 63 -2.68 17.80 4.21
C TYR A 63 -3.34 16.94 3.12
N PRO A 64 -3.27 17.37 1.85
CA PRO A 64 -3.98 16.64 0.78
C PRO A 64 -3.19 15.42 0.30
N VAL A 65 -2.85 14.54 1.22
CA VAL A 65 -2.01 13.36 0.97
C VAL A 65 -2.66 12.12 1.59
N GLY A 66 -2.15 10.95 1.22
CA GLY A 66 -2.56 9.69 1.84
C GLY A 66 -3.85 9.11 1.30
N ALA A 67 -4.27 9.51 0.10
CA ALA A 67 -5.52 9.00 -0.48
C ALA A 67 -5.55 7.48 -0.52
N GLY A 68 -4.41 6.84 -0.78
CA GLY A 68 -4.33 5.40 -0.93
C GLY A 68 -4.67 4.62 0.34
N PHE A 69 -4.42 5.20 1.53
CA PHE A 69 -4.77 4.52 2.77
C PHE A 69 -5.97 5.15 3.48
N LEU A 70 -6.22 6.45 3.32
CA LEU A 70 -7.36 7.09 4.00
C LEU A 70 -8.69 6.53 3.52
N GLY A 71 -8.84 6.35 2.23
CA GLY A 71 -10.11 5.94 1.66
C GLY A 71 -11.07 7.10 1.54
N TYR A 72 -12.34 6.80 1.44
CA TYR A 72 -13.39 7.81 1.26
C TYR A 72 -14.73 7.27 1.74
N LEU A 73 -15.68 8.18 1.91
CA LEU A 73 -17.05 7.87 2.30
C LEU A 73 -17.96 7.90 1.07
N GLY A 74 -19.01 7.11 1.09
CA GLY A 74 -20.05 7.13 0.08
C GLY A 74 -21.39 6.91 0.72
N GLU A 75 -22.46 7.22 -0.03
CA GLU A 75 -23.82 7.06 0.48
C GLU A 75 -24.16 5.58 0.56
N VAL A 76 -24.90 5.18 1.62
CA VAL A 76 -25.34 3.79 1.78
C VAL A 76 -26.31 3.41 0.65
N THR A 77 -26.22 2.18 0.20
CA THR A 77 -27.16 1.61 -0.77
C THR A 77 -28.39 1.06 -0.06
N GLN A 78 -29.47 0.82 -0.82
CA GLN A 78 -30.68 0.22 -0.27
C GLN A 78 -30.39 -1.15 0.35
N ALA A 79 -29.56 -1.96 -0.29
CA ALA A 79 -29.19 -3.26 0.25
C ALA A 79 -28.45 -3.14 1.59
N GLU A 80 -27.56 -2.15 1.71
CA GLU A 80 -26.85 -1.89 2.97
C GLU A 80 -27.79 -1.43 4.08
N ILE A 81 -28.78 -0.60 3.73
CA ILE A 81 -29.79 -0.15 4.69
C ILE A 81 -30.55 -1.37 5.23
N GLU A 82 -31.02 -2.21 4.33
CA GLU A 82 -31.81 -3.39 4.71
C GLU A 82 -30.99 -4.38 5.55
N ALA A 83 -29.72 -4.56 5.23
CA ALA A 83 -28.84 -5.49 5.96
C ALA A 83 -28.41 -4.93 7.31
N SER A 84 -28.55 -3.64 7.56
CA SER A 84 -28.00 -2.98 8.74
C SER A 84 -28.87 -3.07 9.99
N GLU A 85 -30.08 -3.60 9.85
CA GLU A 85 -31.02 -3.74 10.98
C GLU A 85 -31.27 -2.39 11.69
N GLY A 86 -31.44 -1.33 10.90
CA GLY A 86 -31.75 -0.01 11.41
C GLY A 86 -30.55 0.88 11.72
N LEU A 87 -29.33 0.36 11.54
CA LEU A 87 -28.13 1.16 11.80
C LEU A 87 -27.97 2.28 10.78
N TYR A 88 -28.26 2.01 9.51
CA TYR A 88 -28.17 3.00 8.45
C TYR A 88 -29.55 3.31 7.88
N THR A 89 -29.74 4.58 7.53
CA THR A 89 -30.94 5.05 6.85
C THR A 89 -30.53 5.82 5.60
N LEU A 90 -31.50 6.11 4.75
CA LEU A 90 -31.26 6.84 3.50
C LEU A 90 -30.50 8.14 3.78
N GLY A 91 -29.45 8.37 3.00
CA GLY A 91 -28.65 9.58 3.14
C GLY A 91 -27.44 9.44 4.05
N ASN A 92 -27.34 8.35 4.80
CA ASN A 92 -26.16 8.12 5.64
C ASN A 92 -24.93 7.83 4.78
N LEU A 93 -23.76 8.16 5.31
CA LEU A 93 -22.47 7.87 4.69
C LEU A 93 -21.82 6.66 5.36
N ILE A 94 -21.09 5.88 4.56
CA ILE A 94 -20.38 4.69 5.02
C ILE A 94 -18.99 4.69 4.40
N GLY A 95 -18.01 4.17 5.12
CA GLY A 95 -16.65 4.02 4.59
C GLY A 95 -16.65 3.05 3.41
N ARG A 96 -16.08 3.49 2.28
CA ARG A 96 -16.05 2.70 1.05
C ARG A 96 -14.70 2.04 0.81
N ALA A 97 -13.62 2.63 1.32
CA ALA A 97 -12.27 2.16 1.08
C ALA A 97 -11.37 2.59 2.23
N GLY A 98 -10.19 1.99 2.30
CA GLY A 98 -9.13 2.42 3.19
C GLY A 98 -9.49 2.38 4.67
N ILE A 99 -8.90 3.29 5.42
CA ILE A 99 -9.15 3.42 6.86
C ILE A 99 -10.63 3.69 7.14
N GLU A 100 -11.28 4.49 6.29
CA GLU A 100 -12.71 4.79 6.48
C GLU A 100 -13.54 3.51 6.51
N ARG A 101 -13.24 2.57 5.62
CA ARG A 101 -13.96 1.30 5.61
C ARG A 101 -13.52 0.38 6.74
N GLN A 102 -12.21 0.28 6.95
CA GLN A 102 -11.65 -0.65 7.94
C GLN A 102 -12.16 -0.34 9.34
N TYR A 103 -12.26 0.95 9.67
CA TYR A 103 -12.61 1.39 11.02
C TYR A 103 -13.95 2.12 11.07
N GLU A 104 -14.86 1.78 10.15
CA GLU A 104 -16.20 2.37 10.09
C GLU A 104 -16.88 2.33 11.45
N SER A 105 -16.82 1.21 12.16
CA SER A 105 -17.53 1.05 13.42
C SER A 105 -17.03 1.99 14.52
N LEU A 106 -15.74 2.37 14.46
CA LEU A 106 -15.17 3.32 15.41
C LEU A 106 -15.47 4.77 15.00
N LEU A 107 -15.47 5.04 13.70
CA LEU A 107 -15.56 6.40 13.17
C LEU A 107 -16.97 6.94 13.10
N ARG A 108 -17.97 6.07 12.90
CA ARG A 108 -19.35 6.52 12.64
C ARG A 108 -20.07 7.06 13.88
N GLY A 109 -19.63 6.70 15.09
CA GLY A 109 -20.32 7.09 16.31
C GLY A 109 -21.59 6.30 16.51
N LYS A 110 -22.44 6.81 17.40
CA LYS A 110 -23.75 6.22 17.70
C LYS A 110 -24.83 7.28 17.50
N LYS A 111 -25.89 6.91 16.79
CA LYS A 111 -27.01 7.82 16.54
C LYS A 111 -27.74 8.13 17.82
N GLY A 112 -28.21 9.36 17.92
CA GLY A 112 -29.19 9.75 18.94
C GLY A 112 -30.59 9.53 18.43
N TYR A 113 -31.56 9.68 19.32
CA TYR A 113 -32.98 9.51 19.00
C TYR A 113 -33.76 10.60 19.64
N ARG A 114 -34.64 11.23 18.87
CA ARG A 114 -35.67 12.17 19.37
C ARG A 114 -37.01 11.46 19.37
N PHE A 115 -37.71 11.55 20.50
CA PHE A 115 -39.05 11.00 20.61
C PHE A 115 -40.06 12.11 20.36
N VAL A 116 -40.89 11.91 19.37
CA VAL A 116 -41.82 12.96 18.90
C VAL A 116 -43.24 12.43 18.88
N VAL A 117 -44.18 13.35 19.04
CA VAL A 117 -45.61 13.06 18.85
C VAL A 117 -45.92 13.29 17.37
N VAL A 118 -46.59 12.33 16.76
CA VAL A 118 -46.96 12.44 15.35
C VAL A 118 -48.48 12.33 15.21
N ASP A 119 -49.00 12.93 14.14
CA ASP A 119 -50.45 12.80 13.83
C ASP A 119 -50.72 11.47 13.12
N ALA A 120 -51.97 11.26 12.74
CA ALA A 120 -52.42 10.04 12.10
C ALA A 120 -51.76 9.81 10.72
N MET A 121 -51.15 10.84 10.15
CA MET A 121 -50.44 10.75 8.87
C MET A 121 -48.94 10.68 9.04
N GLY A 122 -48.44 10.57 10.29
CA GLY A 122 -47.03 10.45 10.57
C GLY A 122 -46.26 11.77 10.59
N ARG A 123 -46.94 12.90 10.58
CA ARG A 123 -46.29 14.21 10.61
C ARG A 123 -46.00 14.62 12.05
N GLU A 124 -44.76 15.12 12.27
CA GLU A 124 -44.33 15.54 13.60
C GLU A 124 -45.13 16.75 14.08
N ILE A 125 -45.68 16.67 15.29
CA ILE A 125 -46.47 17.74 15.93
C ILE A 125 -45.65 18.42 17.03
N SER A 126 -45.00 17.63 17.90
CA SER A 126 -44.28 18.19 19.05
C SER A 126 -43.30 17.18 19.60
N SER A 127 -42.41 17.64 20.49
CA SER A 127 -41.56 16.75 21.28
C SER A 127 -42.39 15.94 22.25
N TYR A 128 -42.07 14.68 22.41
CA TYR A 128 -42.70 13.82 23.40
C TYR A 128 -42.10 14.11 24.77
N LYS A 129 -42.94 14.37 25.77
CA LYS A 129 -42.52 14.66 27.14
C LYS A 129 -41.38 15.70 27.19
N GLU A 130 -41.54 16.73 26.36
CA GLU A 130 -40.59 17.87 26.31
C GLU A 130 -39.15 17.43 26.09
N GLY A 131 -38.92 16.28 25.41
CA GLY A 131 -37.60 15.80 25.07
C GLY A 131 -36.86 15.08 26.20
N THR A 132 -37.51 14.80 27.32
CA THR A 132 -36.86 14.18 28.48
C THR A 132 -36.39 12.76 28.21
N LEU A 133 -36.97 12.10 27.21
CA LEU A 133 -36.57 10.74 26.84
C LEU A 133 -35.59 10.70 25.66
N ASP A 134 -35.26 11.86 25.11
CA ASP A 134 -34.32 11.92 23.97
C ASP A 134 -32.97 11.35 24.35
N ILE A 135 -32.36 10.66 23.41
CA ILE A 135 -31.02 10.06 23.56
C ILE A 135 -30.06 10.85 22.69
N PRO A 136 -29.08 11.55 23.27
CA PRO A 136 -28.17 12.32 22.46
C PRO A 136 -27.24 11.43 21.64
N PRO A 137 -26.82 11.88 20.46
CA PRO A 137 -25.83 11.09 19.67
C PRO A 137 -24.46 11.12 20.34
N ILE A 138 -23.69 10.07 20.08
CA ILE A 138 -22.31 9.95 20.56
C ILE A 138 -21.40 10.07 19.34
N PRO A 139 -20.49 11.06 19.31
CA PRO A 139 -19.59 11.20 18.16
C PRO A 139 -18.65 10.00 18.02
N GLY A 140 -18.17 9.79 16.81
CA GLY A 140 -17.19 8.75 16.53
C GLY A 140 -15.88 9.03 17.24
N GLN A 141 -15.03 8.01 17.30
CA GLN A 141 -13.77 8.10 17.99
C GLN A 141 -12.69 8.67 17.08
N ASP A 142 -11.70 9.31 17.67
CA ASP A 142 -10.56 9.86 16.95
C ASP A 142 -9.53 8.76 16.71
N LEU A 143 -9.12 8.57 15.48
CA LEU A 143 -8.09 7.62 15.11
C LEU A 143 -6.77 8.36 14.88
N TYR A 144 -5.72 7.91 15.55
CA TYR A 144 -4.37 8.39 15.33
C TYR A 144 -3.63 7.33 14.55
N LEU A 145 -3.16 7.70 13.37
CA LEU A 145 -2.45 6.77 12.49
C LEU A 145 -0.95 6.82 12.74
N THR A 146 -0.27 5.77 12.32
CA THR A 146 1.19 5.65 12.44
C THR A 146 1.93 6.55 11.45
N VAL A 147 1.25 7.06 10.44
CA VAL A 147 1.85 7.79 9.34
C VAL A 147 2.41 9.13 9.82
N ASP A 148 3.65 9.40 9.43
CA ASP A 148 4.29 10.71 9.58
C ASP A 148 3.84 11.55 8.39
N VAL A 149 2.99 12.55 8.62
CA VAL A 149 2.35 13.27 7.52
C VAL A 149 3.36 14.09 6.72
N GLU A 150 4.41 14.63 7.37
CA GLU A 150 5.44 15.36 6.64
C GLU A 150 6.25 14.43 5.75
N LEU A 151 6.53 13.22 6.23
CA LEU A 151 7.21 12.20 5.43
C LEU A 151 6.33 11.76 4.26
N GLN A 152 5.04 11.59 4.51
CA GLN A 152 4.07 11.22 3.46
C GLN A 152 4.04 12.27 2.35
N GLN A 153 3.98 13.55 2.74
CA GLN A 153 3.96 14.65 1.79
C GLN A 153 5.25 14.69 0.97
N PHE A 154 6.39 14.53 1.64
CA PHE A 154 7.69 14.47 0.99
C PHE A 154 7.75 13.33 -0.03
N ALA A 155 7.31 12.13 0.39
CA ALA A 155 7.36 10.94 -0.48
C ALA A 155 6.42 11.09 -1.68
N GLU A 156 5.21 11.63 -1.48
CA GLU A 156 4.28 11.83 -2.59
C GLU A 156 4.83 12.81 -3.61
N SER A 157 5.52 13.85 -3.15
CA SER A 157 6.14 14.83 -4.05
C SER A 157 7.15 14.17 -5.00
N LEU A 158 7.88 13.18 -4.51
CA LEU A 158 8.87 12.46 -5.32
C LEU A 158 8.23 11.61 -6.43
N PHE A 159 6.94 11.31 -6.30
CA PHE A 159 6.22 10.50 -7.28
C PHE A 159 5.44 11.32 -8.30
N TYR A 160 5.65 12.62 -8.36
CA TYR A 160 5.04 13.47 -9.37
C TYR A 160 5.31 12.89 -10.77
N GLY A 161 4.24 12.71 -11.56
CA GLY A 161 4.36 12.24 -12.94
C GLY A 161 4.81 10.80 -13.10
N LYS A 162 4.75 10.01 -12.03
CA LYS A 162 5.20 8.61 -12.05
C LYS A 162 4.08 7.68 -11.63
N ALA A 163 4.19 6.42 -12.02
CA ALA A 163 3.33 5.35 -11.50
C ALA A 163 4.19 4.42 -10.68
N GLY A 164 3.69 4.02 -9.52
CA GLY A 164 4.43 3.13 -8.65
C GLY A 164 3.98 3.21 -7.22
N ALA A 165 4.86 2.81 -6.31
CA ALA A 165 4.53 2.76 -4.89
C ALA A 165 5.77 2.91 -4.03
N LEU A 166 5.54 3.38 -2.82
CA LEU A 166 6.58 3.47 -1.79
C LEU A 166 5.94 3.10 -0.45
N VAL A 167 6.57 2.20 0.30
CA VAL A 167 6.13 1.87 1.65
C VAL A 167 7.33 1.95 2.57
N ALA A 168 7.18 2.66 3.70
CA ALA A 168 8.20 2.73 4.74
C ALA A 168 7.58 2.29 6.06
N ILE A 169 8.29 1.44 6.80
CA ILE A 169 7.80 0.81 8.02
C ILE A 169 8.89 0.95 9.10
N GLU A 170 8.47 1.17 10.34
CA GLU A 170 9.38 1.08 11.49
C GLU A 170 9.53 -0.40 11.86
N PRO A 171 10.73 -0.98 11.71
CA PRO A 171 10.85 -2.44 11.87
C PRO A 171 10.48 -2.97 13.25
N GLN A 172 10.79 -2.22 14.33
CA GLN A 172 10.56 -2.70 15.69
C GLN A 172 9.10 -2.76 16.07
N THR A 173 8.22 -2.03 15.38
CA THR A 173 6.81 -1.92 15.76
C THR A 173 5.85 -2.43 14.72
N GLY A 174 6.26 -2.49 13.44
CA GLY A 174 5.36 -2.74 12.33
C GLY A 174 4.56 -1.51 11.93
N GLU A 175 4.83 -0.36 12.53
CA GLU A 175 4.11 0.88 12.21
C GLU A 175 4.50 1.40 10.84
N ILE A 176 3.50 1.64 9.99
CA ILE A 176 3.73 2.18 8.65
C ILE A 176 3.94 3.69 8.77
N LEU A 177 5.12 4.16 8.36
CA LEU A 177 5.52 5.55 8.47
C LEU A 177 5.03 6.39 7.30
N CYS A 178 5.00 5.82 6.10
CA CYS A 178 4.37 6.42 4.93
C CYS A 178 4.06 5.33 3.91
N ALA A 179 3.08 5.59 3.07
CA ALA A 179 2.67 4.65 2.02
C ALA A 179 2.10 5.45 0.85
N VAL A 180 2.74 5.31 -0.31
CA VAL A 180 2.37 6.04 -1.52
C VAL A 180 1.89 5.06 -2.58
N SER A 181 0.77 5.39 -3.21
CA SER A 181 0.32 4.76 -4.45
C SER A 181 0.20 5.87 -5.48
N ALA A 182 1.00 5.81 -6.53
CA ALA A 182 1.03 6.88 -7.54
C ALA A 182 0.62 6.35 -8.91
N PRO A 183 -0.08 7.11 -9.73
CA PRO A 183 -0.53 8.50 -9.45
C PRO A 183 -1.52 8.55 -8.30
N THR A 184 -1.48 9.63 -7.54
CA THR A 184 -2.38 9.81 -6.42
C THR A 184 -3.36 10.95 -6.73
N TYR A 185 -4.19 11.30 -5.76
CA TYR A 185 -5.16 12.37 -5.89
C TYR A 185 -5.36 13.00 -4.53
N ASP A 186 -5.95 14.19 -4.53
CA ASP A 186 -6.26 14.91 -3.30
C ASP A 186 -7.46 14.22 -2.63
N PRO A 187 -7.31 13.70 -1.39
CA PRO A 187 -8.45 13.03 -0.74
C PRO A 187 -9.65 13.95 -0.51
N ASN A 188 -9.47 15.27 -0.54
CA ASN A 188 -10.58 16.21 -0.43
C ASN A 188 -11.54 16.16 -1.62
N LEU A 189 -11.12 15.59 -2.76
CA LEU A 189 -11.97 15.52 -3.95
C LEU A 189 -13.28 14.76 -3.71
N PHE A 190 -13.28 13.84 -2.76
CA PHE A 190 -14.44 12.99 -2.49
C PHE A 190 -15.28 13.49 -1.32
N SER A 191 -15.07 14.73 -0.88
CA SER A 191 -15.79 15.30 0.28
C SER A 191 -16.72 16.45 -0.09
N GLY A 192 -17.05 16.62 -1.36
CA GLY A 192 -17.82 17.79 -1.77
C GLY A 192 -18.86 17.49 -2.84
N GLU A 193 -19.42 18.57 -3.36
CA GLU A 193 -20.54 18.50 -4.30
C GLU A 193 -20.17 17.90 -5.67
N ASP A 194 -18.88 17.94 -6.02
CA ASP A 194 -18.41 17.42 -7.30
C ASP A 194 -17.92 15.98 -7.23
N PHE A 195 -18.34 15.22 -6.21
CA PHE A 195 -17.91 13.84 -6.01
C PHE A 195 -18.00 13.00 -7.28
N GLU A 196 -19.18 13.01 -7.92
CA GLU A 196 -19.44 12.16 -9.09
C GLU A 196 -18.53 12.53 -10.25
N LYS A 197 -18.33 13.81 -10.47
CA LYS A 197 -17.46 14.33 -11.54
C LYS A 197 -16.02 13.89 -11.32
N HIS A 198 -15.51 14.03 -10.08
CA HIS A 198 -14.15 13.62 -9.75
C HIS A 198 -13.99 12.11 -9.85
N TRP A 199 -15.00 11.37 -9.37
CA TRP A 199 -14.96 9.91 -9.43
C TRP A 199 -14.85 9.42 -10.87
N GLN A 200 -15.69 9.93 -11.76
CA GLN A 200 -15.68 9.53 -13.16
C GLN A 200 -14.36 9.86 -13.83
N ARG A 201 -13.81 11.04 -13.54
CA ARG A 201 -12.51 11.45 -14.10
C ARG A 201 -11.40 10.48 -13.67
N LEU A 202 -11.34 10.17 -12.37
CA LEU A 202 -10.30 9.28 -11.84
C LEU A 202 -10.50 7.85 -12.32
N GLN A 203 -11.75 7.40 -12.39
CA GLN A 203 -12.06 6.03 -12.83
C GLN A 203 -11.68 5.81 -14.29
N SER A 204 -11.82 6.81 -15.13
CA SER A 204 -11.51 6.71 -16.55
C SER A 204 -10.05 6.99 -16.89
N ASP A 205 -9.25 7.44 -15.94
CA ASP A 205 -7.83 7.76 -16.15
C ASP A 205 -7.06 6.48 -16.43
N PRO A 206 -6.36 6.37 -17.58
CA PRO A 206 -5.62 5.12 -17.89
C PRO A 206 -4.44 4.86 -16.98
N THR A 207 -3.98 5.84 -16.20
CA THR A 207 -2.91 5.60 -15.22
C THR A 207 -3.40 5.00 -13.91
N LEU A 208 -4.72 4.79 -13.78
CA LEU A 208 -5.34 4.06 -12.67
C LEU A 208 -5.03 4.66 -11.29
N PRO A 209 -5.35 5.94 -11.05
CA PRO A 209 -5.06 6.53 -9.75
C PRO A 209 -5.87 5.94 -8.59
N LEU A 210 -7.02 5.31 -8.87
CA LEU A 210 -7.82 4.65 -7.83
C LEU A 210 -7.28 3.28 -7.44
N TYR A 211 -6.38 2.71 -8.25
CA TYR A 211 -5.78 1.41 -7.97
C TYR A 211 -4.70 1.59 -6.90
N ASN A 212 -4.85 0.89 -5.77
CA ASN A 212 -3.93 1.04 -4.65
C ASN A 212 -2.70 0.15 -4.89
N ARG A 213 -1.66 0.72 -5.47
CA ARG A 213 -0.49 -0.02 -5.89
C ARG A 213 0.31 -0.60 -4.72
N PHE A 214 0.41 0.10 -3.58
CA PHE A 214 1.23 -0.45 -2.50
C PHE A 214 0.58 -1.67 -1.85
N LEU A 215 -0.74 -1.79 -1.95
CA LEU A 215 -1.52 -2.85 -1.29
C LEU A 215 -1.93 -3.95 -2.26
N GLN A 216 -2.20 -3.60 -3.50
CA GLN A 216 -2.79 -4.50 -4.50
C GLN A 216 -1.90 -4.73 -5.71
N GLY A 217 -0.93 -3.87 -5.96
CA GLY A 217 0.00 -4.05 -7.07
C GLY A 217 0.81 -5.32 -6.86
N MET A 218 0.84 -6.19 -7.88
CA MET A 218 1.59 -7.44 -7.80
C MET A 218 2.66 -7.43 -8.88
N TYR A 219 3.90 -7.39 -8.44
CA TYR A 219 5.06 -7.22 -9.32
C TYR A 219 6.02 -8.38 -9.16
N PRO A 220 6.70 -8.82 -10.22
CA PRO A 220 7.84 -9.70 -10.02
C PRO A 220 8.86 -8.97 -9.13
N PRO A 221 9.34 -9.61 -8.06
CA PRO A 221 10.24 -8.88 -7.16
C PRO A 221 11.62 -8.58 -7.75
N GLY A 222 12.04 -9.35 -8.75
CA GLY A 222 13.36 -9.17 -9.31
C GLY A 222 14.45 -9.51 -8.32
N SER A 223 15.60 -8.86 -8.45
CA SER A 223 16.81 -9.21 -7.70
C SER A 223 16.68 -9.03 -6.19
N ILE A 224 15.65 -8.35 -5.68
CA ILE A 224 15.48 -8.29 -4.23
C ILE A 224 15.15 -9.67 -3.66
N PHE A 225 14.60 -10.56 -4.48
CA PHE A 225 14.25 -11.92 -4.08
C PHE A 225 15.48 -12.78 -3.80
N LYS A 226 16.63 -12.40 -4.33
CA LYS A 226 17.91 -13.09 -4.09
C LYS A 226 18.25 -13.14 -2.60
N LEU A 227 17.85 -12.10 -1.85
CA LEU A 227 18.12 -12.04 -0.41
C LEU A 227 17.45 -13.19 0.32
N LEU A 228 16.19 -13.47 -0.01
CA LEU A 228 15.47 -14.57 0.61
C LEU A 228 16.01 -15.92 0.18
N ASN A 229 16.37 -16.06 -1.10
CA ASN A 229 16.97 -17.29 -1.58
C ASN A 229 18.29 -17.59 -0.87
N ALA A 230 19.11 -16.56 -0.62
CA ALA A 230 20.35 -16.71 0.14
C ALA A 230 20.09 -17.19 1.56
N LEU A 231 19.12 -16.55 2.23
CA LEU A 231 18.79 -16.90 3.62
C LEU A 231 18.34 -18.35 3.75
N ILE A 232 17.48 -18.79 2.83
CA ILE A 232 16.99 -20.17 2.84
C ILE A 232 18.13 -21.17 2.60
N ALA A 233 18.98 -20.88 1.60
CA ALA A 233 20.08 -21.77 1.29
C ALA A 233 21.12 -21.85 2.41
N LEU A 234 21.36 -20.70 3.09
CA LEU A 234 22.23 -20.69 4.27
C LEU A 234 21.65 -21.55 5.40
N GLN A 235 20.34 -21.39 5.65
CA GLN A 235 19.68 -22.16 6.71
C GLN A 235 19.72 -23.66 6.43
N GLU A 236 19.54 -24.03 5.18
CA GLU A 236 19.56 -25.44 4.77
C GLU A 236 20.96 -25.98 4.51
N SER A 237 21.98 -25.16 4.74
CA SER A 237 23.40 -25.52 4.62
C SER A 237 23.81 -25.95 3.20
N THR A 238 23.03 -25.53 2.19
CA THR A 238 23.41 -25.73 0.78
C THR A 238 24.30 -24.59 0.28
N LEU A 239 24.49 -23.58 1.13
CA LEU A 239 25.29 -22.38 0.83
C LEU A 239 26.04 -21.99 2.09
N THR A 240 27.27 -21.52 1.94
CA THR A 240 28.03 -20.89 3.02
C THR A 240 28.47 -19.50 2.57
N VAL A 241 28.95 -18.70 3.51
CA VAL A 241 29.46 -17.37 3.18
C VAL A 241 30.66 -17.43 2.22
N HIS A 242 31.39 -18.53 2.26
CA HIS A 242 32.62 -18.72 1.44
C HIS A 242 32.36 -19.41 0.11
N THR A 243 31.13 -19.88 -0.13
CA THR A 243 30.80 -20.57 -1.39
C THR A 243 31.00 -19.60 -2.57
N THR A 244 31.75 -20.05 -3.59
CA THR A 244 31.98 -19.24 -4.79
C THR A 244 31.38 -19.92 -6.01
N TYR A 245 30.88 -19.10 -6.92
CA TYR A 245 30.38 -19.57 -8.21
C TYR A 245 30.92 -18.68 -9.32
N GLY A 246 31.11 -19.27 -10.48
CA GLY A 246 31.56 -18.54 -11.67
C GLY A 246 30.40 -17.88 -12.41
N CYS A 247 30.78 -16.92 -13.24
CA CYS A 247 29.84 -16.21 -14.10
C CYS A 247 30.52 -15.94 -15.43
N ILE A 248 29.90 -16.34 -16.52
CA ILE A 248 30.41 -16.15 -17.88
C ILE A 248 29.58 -15.13 -18.66
N GLY A 249 29.11 -14.10 -17.95
CA GLY A 249 28.10 -13.20 -18.50
C GLY A 249 26.71 -13.81 -18.36
N GLY A 250 26.59 -14.87 -17.57
CA GLY A 250 25.39 -15.63 -17.31
C GLY A 250 25.73 -16.92 -16.60
N PHE A 251 24.70 -17.70 -16.32
CA PHE A 251 24.83 -18.94 -15.54
C PHE A 251 25.47 -20.04 -16.38
N PRO A 252 26.68 -20.51 -16.00
CA PRO A 252 27.40 -21.49 -16.86
C PRO A 252 26.64 -22.81 -17.06
N ARG A 253 26.05 -23.36 -15.99
CA ARG A 253 25.31 -24.62 -16.09
C ARG A 253 23.99 -24.47 -16.83
N GLY A 254 23.51 -23.23 -17.01
CA GLY A 254 22.31 -22.93 -17.78
C GLY A 254 22.58 -22.41 -19.17
N THR A 255 23.75 -22.72 -19.70
CA THR A 255 24.20 -22.27 -21.04
C THR A 255 24.13 -20.75 -21.20
N GLY A 256 24.48 -20.03 -20.12
CA GLY A 256 24.46 -18.57 -20.09
C GLY A 256 23.16 -17.95 -19.67
N LYS A 257 22.14 -18.75 -19.33
CA LYS A 257 20.86 -18.23 -18.87
C LYS A 257 20.60 -18.63 -17.44
N PRO A 258 20.12 -17.70 -16.57
CA PRO A 258 19.87 -16.28 -16.88
C PRO A 258 21.16 -15.53 -17.19
N ALA A 259 21.03 -14.55 -18.08
CA ALA A 259 22.14 -13.67 -18.44
C ALA A 259 22.51 -12.77 -17.25
N CYS A 260 23.72 -12.25 -17.27
CA CYS A 260 24.21 -11.39 -16.19
C CYS A 260 24.99 -10.21 -16.78
N HIS A 261 25.02 -9.14 -16.03
CA HIS A 261 25.79 -7.95 -16.39
C HIS A 261 27.26 -8.13 -15.99
N ALA A 262 28.11 -7.21 -16.43
CA ALA A 262 29.55 -7.26 -16.15
C ALA A 262 29.82 -6.94 -14.66
N HIS A 263 30.70 -7.78 -14.08
CA HIS A 263 31.16 -7.59 -12.70
C HIS A 263 32.37 -8.52 -12.49
N PRO A 264 33.14 -8.34 -11.42
CA PRO A 264 34.23 -9.29 -11.12
C PRO A 264 33.68 -10.70 -10.90
N ALA A 265 34.45 -11.71 -11.26
CA ALA A 265 34.08 -13.12 -11.06
C ALA A 265 35.34 -13.96 -10.89
N PRO A 266 35.31 -15.07 -10.11
CA PRO A 266 34.16 -15.58 -9.37
C PRO A 266 33.84 -14.71 -8.13
N LEU A 267 32.61 -14.84 -7.60
CA LEU A 267 32.17 -14.10 -6.42
C LEU A 267 31.82 -15.08 -5.29
N ASP A 268 32.01 -14.64 -4.06
CA ASP A 268 31.40 -15.28 -2.89
C ASP A 268 29.99 -14.68 -2.66
N LEU A 269 29.33 -15.11 -1.59
CA LEU A 269 27.95 -14.67 -1.34
C LEU A 269 27.85 -13.15 -1.16
N ILE A 270 28.75 -12.57 -0.36
CA ILE A 270 28.70 -11.14 -0.08
C ILE A 270 28.92 -10.34 -1.37
N GLY A 271 29.91 -10.75 -2.17
CA GLY A 271 30.15 -10.12 -3.47
C GLY A 271 29.00 -10.31 -4.44
N ALA A 272 28.32 -11.45 -4.39
CA ALA A 272 27.19 -11.73 -5.28
C ALA A 272 25.98 -10.83 -4.94
N ILE A 273 25.76 -10.52 -3.65
CA ILE A 273 24.73 -9.57 -3.25
C ILE A 273 25.15 -8.16 -3.68
N GLN A 274 26.40 -7.79 -3.41
CA GLN A 274 26.95 -6.48 -3.77
C GLN A 274 26.75 -6.16 -5.25
N HIS A 275 27.07 -7.12 -6.12
CA HIS A 275 27.02 -6.93 -7.57
C HIS A 275 25.76 -7.50 -8.22
N SER A 276 24.88 -8.11 -7.42
CA SER A 276 23.61 -8.66 -7.92
C SER A 276 23.82 -9.68 -9.04
N CYS A 277 24.71 -10.66 -8.82
CA CYS A 277 25.07 -11.64 -9.85
C CYS A 277 23.94 -12.65 -10.07
N ASN A 278 23.35 -12.65 -11.28
CA ASN A 278 22.29 -13.60 -11.63
C ASN A 278 22.80 -15.02 -11.67
N ALA A 279 24.02 -15.24 -12.19
CA ALA A 279 24.59 -16.58 -12.29
C ALA A 279 24.80 -17.21 -10.91
N TYR A 280 25.26 -16.41 -9.94
CA TYR A 280 25.48 -16.89 -8.59
C TYR A 280 24.17 -17.42 -7.99
N PHE A 281 23.10 -16.61 -8.08
CA PHE A 281 21.84 -16.99 -7.46
C PHE A 281 21.11 -18.08 -8.22
N ALA A 282 21.35 -18.21 -9.52
CA ALA A 282 20.88 -19.39 -10.26
C ALA A 282 21.54 -20.66 -9.70
N ALA A 283 22.86 -20.60 -9.44
CA ALA A 283 23.58 -21.73 -8.86
C ALA A 283 23.07 -22.06 -7.46
N VAL A 284 22.89 -21.04 -6.61
CA VAL A 284 22.35 -21.21 -5.27
C VAL A 284 21.00 -21.94 -5.30
N TYR A 285 20.13 -21.52 -6.21
CA TYR A 285 18.78 -22.08 -6.29
C TYR A 285 18.80 -23.53 -6.78
N VAL A 286 19.59 -23.82 -7.81
CA VAL A 286 19.72 -25.19 -8.32
C VAL A 286 20.30 -26.10 -7.24
N ASP A 287 21.38 -25.67 -6.58
CA ASP A 287 22.02 -26.49 -5.55
C ASP A 287 21.10 -26.73 -4.35
N TYR A 288 20.26 -25.72 -4.02
CA TYR A 288 19.23 -25.91 -2.99
C TYR A 288 18.20 -26.96 -3.43
N LEU A 289 17.63 -26.81 -4.63
CA LEU A 289 16.55 -27.69 -5.08
C LEU A 289 17.03 -29.14 -5.32
N MET A 290 18.34 -29.34 -5.52
CA MET A 290 18.91 -30.64 -5.83
C MET A 290 19.60 -31.31 -4.63
N UNK A 291 19.51 -30.70 -3.44
CA UNK A 291 20.01 -31.14 -2.49
C UNK A 291 19.54 -32.41 -2.27
N PRO A 292 20.48 -33.38 -1.94
CA PRO A 292 20.08 -34.80 -1.78
C PRO A 292 19.18 -35.10 -0.58
N ARG A 293 19.05 -34.17 0.33
CA ARG A 293 18.15 -34.40 1.47
C ARG A 293 16.69 -34.43 1.08
N PHE A 294 16.35 -33.86 -0.08
CA PHE A 294 14.98 -33.87 -0.56
C PHE A 294 14.72 -35.13 -1.39
N ARG A 295 13.59 -35.77 -1.14
CA ARG A 295 13.21 -37.00 -1.84
C ARG A 295 12.77 -36.72 -3.27
N SER A 296 12.35 -35.47 -3.55
CA SER A 296 11.85 -35.10 -4.87
C SER A 296 11.96 -33.59 -5.04
N ILE A 297 11.87 -33.16 -6.31
CA ILE A 297 11.82 -31.74 -6.62
C ILE A 297 10.58 -31.08 -6.03
N GLN A 298 9.48 -31.83 -5.92
CA GLN A 298 8.27 -31.32 -5.30
C GLN A 298 8.49 -30.98 -3.83
N GLU A 299 9.16 -31.87 -3.09
CA GLU A 299 9.45 -31.63 -1.69
C GLU A 299 10.36 -30.40 -1.52
N ALA A 300 11.35 -30.30 -2.36
CA ALA A 300 12.22 -29.12 -2.34
C ALA A 300 11.46 -27.81 -2.59
N UNK A 301 10.61 -27.70 -3.53
CA UNK A 301 9.87 -26.65 -3.83
C UNK A 301 9.03 -26.29 -2.83
N ASP A 302 8.39 -27.25 -2.23
CA ASP A 302 7.38 -26.95 -1.17
C ASP A 302 8.06 -26.53 0.14
N THR A 303 9.22 -27.08 0.46
CA THR A 303 10.00 -26.61 1.62
C THR A 303 10.46 -25.14 1.42
N TRP A 304 10.98 -24.84 0.23
CA TRP A 304 11.34 -23.47 -0.13
C TRP A 304 10.14 -22.54 0.01
N ARG A 305 8.99 -22.99 -0.47
CA ARG A 305 7.75 -22.19 -0.39
C ARG A 305 7.34 -21.96 1.07
N GLU A 306 7.50 -22.95 1.91
CA GLU A 306 7.15 -22.81 3.34
C GLU A 306 7.99 -21.70 3.99
N TYR A 307 9.30 -21.67 3.72
CA TYR A 307 10.14 -20.57 4.20
C TYR A 307 9.64 -19.23 3.70
N MET A 308 9.31 -19.16 2.41
CA MET A 308 8.83 -17.91 1.81
C MET A 308 7.53 -17.43 2.46
N LEU A 309 6.62 -18.36 2.77
CA LEU A 309 5.37 -18.01 3.46
C LEU A 309 5.66 -17.43 4.86
N TYR A 310 6.62 -18.02 5.58
CA TYR A 310 7.04 -17.44 6.86
C TYR A 310 7.57 -16.02 6.70
N CYS A 311 8.24 -15.76 5.59
CA CYS A 311 8.78 -14.41 5.31
C CYS A 311 7.72 -13.42 4.86
N GLY A 312 6.47 -13.85 4.73
CA GLY A 312 5.39 -12.96 4.32
C GLY A 312 5.18 -12.87 2.81
N VAL A 313 5.78 -13.79 2.04
CA VAL A 313 5.59 -13.85 0.59
C VAL A 313 4.47 -14.83 0.28
N GLY A 314 3.57 -14.46 -0.61
CA GLY A 314 2.52 -15.37 -1.06
C GLY A 314 1.31 -15.45 -0.14
N ARG A 315 1.19 -14.54 0.80
CA ARG A 315 0.05 -14.47 1.70
C ARG A 315 -0.22 -13.02 2.12
N ARG A 316 -1.44 -12.77 2.54
CA ARG A 316 -1.78 -11.48 3.13
C ARG A 316 -1.05 -11.32 4.46
N LEU A 317 -0.52 -10.12 4.72
CA LEU A 317 0.16 -9.82 5.97
C LEU A 317 -0.80 -9.46 7.09
N GLY A 318 -2.04 -9.12 6.74
CA GLY A 318 -3.04 -8.73 7.72
C GLY A 318 -3.00 -7.25 8.07
N VAL A 319 -2.55 -6.42 7.13
CA VAL A 319 -2.57 -4.97 7.36
C VAL A 319 -4.01 -4.50 7.58
N ASP A 320 -4.18 -3.47 8.40
CA ASP A 320 -5.50 -2.95 8.75
C ASP A 320 -6.06 -2.04 7.66
N LEU A 321 -6.15 -2.60 6.45
CA LEU A 321 -6.83 -2.01 5.30
C LEU A 321 -7.57 -3.12 4.57
N PRO A 322 -8.74 -2.83 4.01
CA PRO A 322 -9.41 -3.84 3.18
C PRO A 322 -8.69 -4.03 1.86
N SER A 323 -8.92 -5.18 1.23
CA SER A 323 -8.52 -5.46 -0.14
C SER A 323 -7.03 -5.72 -0.34
N GLU A 324 -6.33 -6.14 0.68
CA GLU A 324 -4.93 -6.56 0.56
C GLU A 324 -4.83 -7.77 -0.36
N LYS A 325 -3.85 -7.76 -1.27
CA LYS A 325 -3.57 -8.91 -2.16
C LYS A 325 -2.44 -9.75 -1.59
N PRO A 326 -2.51 -11.08 -1.76
CA PRO A 326 -1.46 -11.95 -1.21
C PRO A 326 -0.21 -12.07 -2.07
N GLY A 327 -0.20 -11.49 -3.27
CA GLY A 327 0.83 -11.82 -4.25
C GLY A 327 0.60 -13.21 -4.80
N PHE A 328 1.65 -13.80 -5.38
CA PHE A 328 1.55 -15.16 -5.90
C PHE A 328 2.86 -15.90 -5.63
N LEU A 329 2.75 -17.12 -5.10
CA LEU A 329 3.90 -17.97 -4.81
C LEU A 329 3.53 -19.40 -5.20
N PRO A 330 4.12 -19.94 -6.28
CA PRO A 330 3.68 -21.23 -6.81
C PRO A 330 3.98 -22.39 -5.86
N LYS A 331 3.09 -23.37 -5.86
CA LYS A 331 3.26 -24.67 -5.20
C LYS A 331 3.85 -25.66 -6.21
N SER A 332 4.40 -26.75 -5.71
CA SER A 332 4.86 -27.84 -6.59
C SER A 332 3.72 -28.33 -7.47
N SER A 333 2.50 -28.42 -6.93
CA SER A 333 1.33 -28.88 -7.70
C SER A 333 0.99 -27.94 -8.87
N TYR A 334 1.31 -26.65 -8.75
CA TYR A 334 1.15 -25.70 -9.85
C TYR A 334 2.04 -26.10 -11.04
N TYR A 335 3.32 -26.39 -10.75
CA TYR A 335 4.25 -26.81 -11.78
C TYR A 335 3.93 -28.21 -12.32
N ASP A 336 3.48 -29.12 -11.45
CA ASP A 336 3.04 -30.46 -11.87
C ASP A 336 1.94 -30.36 -12.92
N LYS A 337 1.00 -29.43 -12.72
CA LYS A 337 -0.10 -29.23 -13.65
C LYS A 337 0.40 -28.69 -14.99
N ILE A 338 1.21 -27.63 -14.94
CA ILE A 338 1.69 -26.94 -16.16
C ILE A 338 2.60 -27.84 -16.98
N TYR A 339 3.54 -28.52 -16.31
CA TYR A 339 4.59 -29.29 -16.98
C TYR A 339 4.31 -30.79 -16.98
N LYS A 340 3.10 -31.21 -16.59
CA LYS A 340 2.71 -32.63 -16.56
C LYS A 340 3.71 -33.47 -15.75
N LYS A 341 4.17 -32.91 -14.61
CA LYS A 341 5.16 -33.50 -13.70
C LYS A 341 6.56 -33.67 -14.33
N ARG A 342 6.83 -33.06 -15.49
CA ARG A 342 8.12 -33.13 -16.16
C ARG A 342 8.88 -31.81 -15.99
N TRP A 343 9.26 -31.48 -14.74
CA TRP A 343 10.00 -30.26 -14.44
C TRP A 343 11.10 -30.56 -13.43
N ASN A 344 12.11 -29.72 -13.45
CA ASN A 344 13.27 -29.84 -12.55
C ASN A 344 13.74 -28.43 -12.17
N ALA A 345 14.85 -28.35 -11.44
CA ALA A 345 15.40 -27.08 -10.98
C ALA A 345 15.62 -26.09 -12.11
N TYR A 346 16.05 -26.58 -13.27
CA TYR A 346 16.34 -25.71 -14.42
C TYR A 346 15.06 -25.19 -15.08
N THR A 347 13.98 -25.94 -15.00
CA THR A 347 12.69 -25.51 -15.56
C THR A 347 12.16 -24.25 -14.87
N ILE A 348 12.40 -24.15 -13.55
CA ILE A 348 11.83 -23.06 -12.73
C ILE A 348 12.92 -22.09 -12.28
N LEU A 349 14.00 -22.00 -13.03
CA LEU A 349 15.18 -21.24 -12.66
C LEU A 349 14.91 -19.74 -12.51
N SER A 350 13.88 -19.21 -13.17
CA SER A 350 13.51 -17.79 -13.05
C SER A 350 13.21 -17.37 -11.62
N ASN A 351 12.73 -18.29 -10.78
CA ASN A 351 12.46 -17.98 -9.37
C ASN A 351 13.74 -17.58 -8.62
N SER A 352 14.91 -18.03 -9.11
CA SER A 352 16.18 -17.71 -8.44
C SER A 352 16.47 -16.21 -8.39
N ILE A 353 15.96 -15.48 -9.38
CA ILE A 353 16.21 -14.04 -9.52
C ILE A 353 14.92 -13.21 -9.44
N GLY A 354 13.86 -13.82 -8.87
CA GLY A 354 12.62 -13.08 -8.63
C GLY A 354 11.81 -12.75 -9.87
N GLN A 355 11.98 -13.55 -10.92
CA GLN A 355 11.19 -13.45 -12.14
C GLN A 355 10.31 -14.71 -12.22
N GLY A 356 9.67 -14.91 -13.34
CA GLY A 356 8.80 -16.06 -13.49
C GLY A 356 7.44 -15.80 -12.83
N GLU A 357 6.97 -16.78 -12.06
CA GLU A 357 5.61 -16.74 -11.55
C GLU A 357 5.46 -15.97 -10.24
N VAL A 358 6.55 -15.73 -9.51
CA VAL A 358 6.47 -15.06 -8.19
C VAL A 358 6.05 -13.61 -8.35
N LEU A 359 5.02 -13.21 -7.59
CA LEU A 359 4.54 -11.82 -7.56
C LEU A 359 4.44 -11.35 -6.11
N MET A 360 4.89 -10.14 -5.85
CA MET A 360 4.86 -9.51 -4.51
C MET A 360 4.25 -8.13 -4.59
N THR A 361 3.58 -7.74 -3.51
CA THR A 361 3.13 -6.35 -3.36
C THR A 361 4.27 -5.50 -2.79
N PRO A 362 4.24 -4.17 -3.02
CA PRO A 362 5.23 -3.29 -2.38
C PRO A 362 5.19 -3.37 -0.85
N LEU A 363 4.01 -3.57 -0.25
CA LEU A 363 3.91 -3.78 1.20
C LEU A 363 4.72 -5.02 1.62
N GLN A 364 4.59 -6.12 0.89
CA GLN A 364 5.37 -7.33 1.18
C GLN A 364 6.88 -7.07 1.03
N MET A 365 7.27 -6.28 0.03
CA MET A 365 8.69 -5.96 -0.18
C MET A 365 9.24 -5.16 1.00
N ALA A 366 8.50 -4.17 1.49
CA ALA A 366 8.92 -3.42 2.68
C ALA A 366 8.96 -4.31 3.93
N ASN A 367 8.03 -5.23 4.03
CA ASN A 367 7.98 -6.16 5.18
C ASN A 367 9.19 -7.10 5.20
N ILE A 368 9.68 -7.54 4.04
CA ILE A 368 10.91 -8.32 3.97
C ILE A 368 12.07 -7.51 4.56
N MET A 369 12.09 -6.20 4.32
CA MET A 369 13.14 -5.37 4.89
C MET A 369 13.02 -5.27 6.41
N CYS A 370 11.82 -5.26 6.95
CA CYS A 370 11.63 -5.33 8.41
C CYS A 370 12.15 -6.67 8.95
N LEU A 371 11.83 -7.76 8.27
CA LEU A 371 12.29 -9.08 8.65
C LEU A 371 13.82 -9.16 8.71
N ILE A 372 14.48 -8.64 7.69
CA ILE A 372 15.95 -8.68 7.61
C ILE A 372 16.54 -7.72 8.66
N ALA A 373 15.98 -6.52 8.79
CA ALA A 373 16.42 -5.54 9.78
C ALA A 373 16.36 -6.09 11.20
N ASN A 374 15.33 -6.87 11.51
CA ASN A 374 15.12 -7.48 12.83
C ASN A 374 15.86 -8.81 12.98
N ARG A 375 16.61 -9.22 11.99
CA ARG A 375 17.39 -10.46 11.99
C ARG A 375 16.53 -11.69 12.26
N GLY A 376 15.29 -11.71 11.68
CA GLY A 376 14.52 -12.94 11.67
C GLY A 376 13.08 -12.85 12.17
N TYR A 377 12.57 -11.64 12.43
CA TYR A 377 11.15 -11.52 12.76
C TYR A 377 10.58 -10.23 12.16
N TYR A 378 9.26 -10.19 12.05
CA TYR A 378 8.55 -8.96 11.73
C TYR A 378 7.25 -8.89 12.52
N ILE A 379 6.78 -7.68 12.72
CA ILE A 379 5.49 -7.41 13.34
C ILE A 379 4.51 -7.04 12.24
N GLN A 380 3.30 -7.58 12.32
CA GLN A 380 2.24 -7.31 11.36
C GLN A 380 2.15 -5.83 11.05
N PRO A 381 2.36 -5.41 9.79
CA PRO A 381 2.32 -3.98 9.47
C PRO A 381 0.92 -3.42 9.68
N HIS A 382 0.86 -2.17 10.15
CA HIS A 382 -0.43 -1.57 10.48
C HIS A 382 -0.36 -0.05 10.43
N PHE A 383 -1.55 0.57 10.34
CA PHE A 383 -1.72 2.01 10.29
C PHE A 383 -2.28 2.59 11.59
N LEU A 384 -2.94 1.81 12.42
CA LEU A 384 -3.59 2.35 13.62
C LEU A 384 -2.60 2.43 14.78
N LYS A 385 -2.41 3.65 15.32
CA LYS A 385 -1.54 3.88 16.46
C LYS A 385 -2.32 3.97 17.76
N SER A 386 -3.43 4.72 17.77
CA SER A 386 -4.27 4.85 18.96
C SER A 386 -5.69 5.26 18.57
N VAL A 387 -6.62 5.03 19.50
CA VAL A 387 -8.03 5.37 19.35
C VAL A 387 -8.41 6.24 20.55
N SER A 388 -8.76 7.49 20.29
CA SER A 388 -9.15 8.46 21.33
C SER A 388 -8.18 8.47 22.51
N GLY A 389 -6.88 8.38 22.21
CA GLY A 389 -5.82 8.43 23.22
C GLY A 389 -5.43 7.08 23.81
N GLN A 390 -6.17 6.01 23.53
CA GLN A 390 -5.84 4.66 24.01
C GLN A 390 -4.98 3.96 22.95
N ALA A 391 -3.82 3.44 23.35
CA ALA A 391 -2.91 2.79 22.41
C ALA A 391 -3.58 1.60 21.71
N ALA A 392 -3.31 1.45 20.41
CA ALA A 392 -3.98 0.44 19.58
C ALA A 392 -3.69 -0.98 20.08
N GLN A 393 -2.49 -1.25 20.61
CA GLN A 393 -2.16 -2.60 21.09
C GLN A 393 -2.99 -3.03 22.29
N GLN A 394 -3.69 -2.10 22.95
CA GLN A 394 -4.65 -2.43 23.99
C GLN A 394 -6.01 -2.83 23.42
N LEU A 395 -6.22 -2.58 22.14
CA LEU A 395 -7.49 -2.82 21.44
C LEU A 395 -7.35 -3.92 20.39
N VAL A 396 -6.20 -3.97 19.70
CA VAL A 396 -5.93 -4.90 18.60
C VAL A 396 -4.58 -5.55 18.87
N HIS A 397 -4.48 -6.84 18.63
CA HIS A 397 -3.20 -7.55 18.73
C HIS A 397 -2.53 -7.60 17.36
N TRP A 398 -1.29 -7.08 17.29
CA TRP A 398 -0.47 -7.19 16.09
C TRP A 398 0.49 -8.35 16.25
N ASP A 399 0.38 -9.36 15.37
CA ASP A 399 1.18 -10.59 15.47
C ASP A 399 2.66 -10.31 15.24
N THR A 400 3.51 -11.01 15.99
CA THR A 400 4.95 -11.09 15.73
C THR A 400 5.22 -12.44 15.08
N ILE A 401 5.85 -12.44 13.91
CA ILE A 401 6.14 -13.66 13.16
C ILE A 401 7.65 -13.89 13.21
N HIS A 402 8.07 -15.01 13.78
CA HIS A 402 9.48 -15.43 13.81
C HIS A 402 9.70 -16.44 12.68
N VAL A 403 10.66 -16.13 11.81
CA VAL A 403 10.99 -16.99 10.68
C VAL A 403 11.98 -18.07 11.16
N PRO A 404 11.86 -19.32 10.72
CA PRO A 404 12.78 -20.38 11.16
C PRO A 404 14.14 -20.32 10.43
N ILE A 405 14.82 -19.19 10.54
CA ILE A 405 16.14 -18.95 9.96
C ILE A 405 17.00 -18.29 11.04
N ASP A 406 18.18 -18.83 11.28
CA ASP A 406 19.08 -18.35 12.31
C ASP A 406 19.54 -16.92 12.04
N SER A 407 19.63 -16.12 13.09
CA SER A 407 19.95 -14.69 12.99
C SER A 407 21.32 -14.44 12.34
N VAL A 408 22.26 -15.36 12.50
CA VAL A 408 23.60 -15.20 11.91
C VAL A 408 23.55 -15.10 10.38
N HIS A 409 22.57 -15.77 9.76
CA HIS A 409 22.44 -15.73 8.30
C HIS A 409 21.99 -14.36 7.83
N PHE A 410 21.14 -13.69 8.63
CA PHE A 410 20.74 -12.32 8.33
C PHE A 410 21.92 -11.37 8.39
N GLU A 411 22.81 -11.54 9.36
CA GLU A 411 24.01 -10.69 9.44
C GLU A 411 24.88 -10.81 8.18
N THR A 412 25.01 -12.02 7.66
CA THR A 412 25.76 -12.25 6.40
C THR A 412 25.13 -11.51 5.24
N VAL A 413 23.80 -11.62 5.09
CA VAL A 413 23.06 -10.95 4.01
C VAL A 413 23.17 -9.43 4.16
N ILE A 414 23.06 -8.92 5.38
CA ILE A 414 23.16 -7.47 5.62
C ILE A 414 24.54 -6.94 5.21
N ARG A 415 25.62 -7.69 5.44
CA ARG A 415 26.95 -7.26 4.97
C ARG A 415 26.97 -7.06 3.45
N GLY A 416 26.34 -7.98 2.71
CA GLY A 416 26.23 -7.82 1.26
C GLY A 416 25.37 -6.62 0.87
N MET A 417 24.27 -6.39 1.60
CA MET A 417 23.39 -5.24 1.36
C MET A 417 24.09 -3.90 1.63
N ARG A 418 24.95 -3.86 2.65
CA ARG A 418 25.75 -2.67 2.92
C ARG A 418 26.70 -2.38 1.76
N LEU A 419 27.42 -3.39 1.29
CA LEU A 419 28.33 -3.22 0.17
C LEU A 419 27.61 -2.87 -1.13
N ALA A 420 26.38 -3.37 -1.31
CA ALA A 420 25.58 -3.03 -2.49
C ALA A 420 25.35 -1.51 -2.58
N VAL A 421 25.13 -0.86 -1.44
CA VAL A 421 24.93 0.60 -1.40
C VAL A 421 26.27 1.35 -1.39
N GLU A 422 27.24 0.86 -0.63
CA GLU A 422 28.54 1.55 -0.50
C GLU A 422 29.36 1.50 -1.79
N ALA A 423 29.34 0.35 -2.50
CA ALA A 423 30.23 0.13 -3.64
C ALA A 423 29.65 -0.93 -4.60
N GLY A 424 28.34 -0.97 -4.77
CA GLY A 424 27.69 -1.96 -5.63
C GLY A 424 26.56 -1.38 -6.47
N THR A 425 25.59 -2.23 -6.79
CA THR A 425 24.50 -1.86 -7.71
C THR A 425 23.58 -0.78 -7.16
N GLY A 426 23.56 -0.59 -5.83
CA GLY A 426 22.71 0.42 -5.19
C GLY A 426 23.44 1.71 -4.85
N TYR A 427 24.57 2.01 -5.49
CA TYR A 427 25.43 3.14 -5.13
C TYR A 427 24.71 4.49 -5.19
N THR A 428 23.68 4.63 -5.99
CA THR A 428 22.95 5.89 -6.09
C THR A 428 22.11 6.18 -4.85
N ALA A 429 21.97 5.20 -3.96
CA ALA A 429 21.31 5.41 -2.66
C ALA A 429 22.30 5.85 -1.57
N TYR A 430 23.58 5.85 -1.85
CA TYR A 430 24.61 6.12 -0.83
C TYR A 430 24.59 7.59 -0.39
N VAL A 431 24.54 7.80 0.92
CA VAL A 431 24.71 9.11 1.56
C VAL A 431 25.64 8.91 2.76
N PRO A 432 26.74 9.64 2.86
CA PRO A 432 27.62 9.50 4.02
C PRO A 432 26.87 9.71 5.33
N GLY A 433 27.06 8.80 6.29
CA GLY A 433 26.44 8.89 7.59
C GLY A 433 25.00 8.41 7.68
N LEU A 434 24.41 8.00 6.57
CA LEU A 434 23.04 7.48 6.58
C LEU A 434 22.99 6.02 7.01
N ASP A 435 24.06 5.28 6.74
CA ASP A 435 24.18 3.87 7.10
C ASP A 435 23.04 3.01 6.52
N LEU A 436 22.66 3.34 5.29
CA LEU A 436 21.63 2.62 4.55
C LEU A 436 22.22 1.36 3.93
N CYS A 437 21.55 0.24 4.08
CA CYS A 437 21.83 -0.96 3.32
C CYS A 437 20.62 -1.31 2.46
N GLY A 438 20.83 -2.03 1.38
CA GLY A 438 19.70 -2.33 0.51
C GLY A 438 20.06 -3.17 -0.69
N LYS A 439 19.10 -3.27 -1.58
CA LYS A 439 19.20 -4.10 -2.77
C LYS A 439 18.38 -3.49 -3.88
N THR A 440 18.99 -3.31 -5.04
CA THR A 440 18.24 -2.91 -6.23
C THR A 440 17.60 -4.13 -6.88
N GLY A 441 16.54 -3.87 -7.61
CA GLY A 441 15.90 -4.85 -8.46
C GLY A 441 15.44 -4.22 -9.75
N THR A 442 15.24 -5.06 -10.75
CA THR A 442 14.67 -4.66 -12.03
C THR A 442 13.61 -5.71 -12.35
N ALA A 443 12.36 -5.32 -12.23
CA ALA A 443 11.25 -6.25 -12.44
C ALA A 443 10.86 -6.23 -13.92
N GLN A 444 10.87 -7.40 -14.53
CA GLN A 444 10.50 -7.52 -15.95
C GLN A 444 9.03 -7.17 -16.13
N ASN A 445 8.74 -6.56 -17.27
CA ASN A 445 7.41 -6.12 -17.62
C ASN A 445 7.16 -6.45 -19.09
N PRO A 446 6.29 -7.41 -19.39
CA PRO A 446 6.04 -7.78 -20.80
C PRO A 446 5.36 -6.67 -21.62
N HIS A 447 4.85 -5.64 -20.95
CA HIS A 447 4.09 -4.58 -21.62
C HIS A 447 4.84 -3.25 -21.71
N GLY A 448 6.15 -3.23 -21.44
CA GLY A 448 6.91 -1.98 -21.50
C GLY A 448 8.30 -2.12 -20.91
N GLU A 449 8.87 -0.97 -20.54
CA GLU A 449 10.16 -0.94 -19.85
C GLU A 449 10.06 -1.67 -18.50
N THR A 450 11.17 -2.16 -18.02
CA THR A 450 11.23 -2.82 -16.71
C THR A 450 10.88 -1.82 -15.59
N HIS A 451 10.46 -2.35 -14.46
CA HIS A 451 10.18 -1.53 -13.28
C HIS A 451 11.46 -1.35 -12.46
N SER A 452 11.69 -0.11 -12.02
CA SER A 452 12.81 0.25 -11.15
C SER A 452 12.43 -0.07 -9.71
N VAL A 453 13.24 -0.88 -9.01
CA VAL A 453 12.90 -1.35 -7.65
C VAL A 453 14.11 -1.16 -6.74
N PHE A 454 13.86 -0.72 -5.51
CA PHE A 454 14.87 -0.68 -4.45
C PHE A 454 14.21 -1.00 -3.11
N VAL A 455 14.90 -1.81 -2.31
CA VAL A 455 14.50 -2.07 -0.93
C VAL A 455 15.70 -1.87 -0.02
N GLY A 456 15.46 -1.42 1.22
CA GLY A 456 16.56 -1.21 2.15
C GLY A 456 16.07 -0.84 3.53
N PHE A 457 17.02 -0.63 4.43
CA PHE A 457 16.73 -0.13 5.77
C PHE A 457 17.96 0.58 6.32
N ALA A 458 17.73 1.43 7.33
CA ALA A 458 18.78 2.23 7.94
C ALA A 458 18.40 2.65 9.35
N PRO A 459 19.40 2.91 10.24
CA PRO A 459 20.79 2.47 10.09
C PRO A 459 20.87 0.94 10.14
N TRP A 460 21.83 0.36 9.42
CA TRP A 460 21.87 -1.11 9.34
C TRP A 460 22.08 -1.78 10.69
N TYR A 461 22.75 -1.09 11.64
CA TYR A 461 23.06 -1.65 12.97
C TYR A 461 21.97 -1.35 14.01
N ASP A 462 21.09 -0.38 13.75
CA ASP A 462 20.00 0.00 14.66
C ASP A 462 18.83 0.52 13.82
N PRO A 463 18.13 -0.37 13.12
CA PRO A 463 17.17 0.05 12.10
C PRO A 463 16.02 0.87 12.66
N LYS A 464 15.75 2.00 12.02
CA LYS A 464 14.64 2.89 12.35
C LYS A 464 13.60 2.95 11.25
N ILE A 465 13.99 2.66 10.00
CA ILE A 465 13.09 2.71 8.85
C ILE A 465 13.50 1.65 7.84
N ALA A 466 12.52 0.88 7.40
CA ALA A 466 12.65 -0.07 6.30
C ALA A 466 11.76 0.44 5.16
N ILE A 467 12.24 0.33 3.92
CA ILE A 467 11.58 0.97 2.80
C ILE A 467 11.62 0.07 1.56
N ALA A 468 10.55 0.16 0.76
CA ALA A 468 10.49 -0.42 -0.57
C ALA A 468 9.95 0.63 -1.53
N VAL A 469 10.60 0.75 -2.69
CA VAL A 469 10.19 1.70 -3.72
C VAL A 469 10.13 0.96 -5.06
N ILE A 470 9.04 1.16 -5.79
CA ILE A 470 8.92 0.67 -7.16
C ILE A 470 8.41 1.82 -8.03
N VAL A 471 9.10 2.05 -9.16
CA VAL A 471 8.67 3.03 -10.16
C VAL A 471 8.44 2.24 -11.45
N GLU A 472 7.19 2.25 -11.92
CA GLU A 472 6.79 1.45 -13.08
C GLU A 472 7.43 1.99 -14.35
N ASN A 473 7.88 1.08 -15.20
CA ASN A 473 8.41 1.38 -16.55
C ASN A 473 9.57 2.38 -16.52
N ALA A 474 10.39 2.35 -15.48
CA ALA A 474 11.44 3.35 -15.26
C ALA A 474 12.85 2.77 -15.38
N GLY A 475 13.01 1.52 -15.80
CA GLY A 475 14.31 0.92 -16.08
C GLY A 475 15.00 0.37 -14.84
N TRP A 476 16.26 0.77 -14.64
CA TRP A 476 17.10 0.19 -13.59
C TRP A 476 16.76 0.71 -12.21
N GLY A 477 16.86 -0.16 -11.19
CA GLY A 477 16.64 0.23 -9.80
C GLY A 477 17.51 1.38 -9.34
N ALA A 478 18.74 1.44 -9.81
CA ALA A 478 19.66 2.50 -9.44
C ALA A 478 19.29 3.88 -10.00
N THR A 479 18.48 3.93 -11.06
CA THR A 479 18.17 5.19 -11.73
C THR A 479 17.08 5.99 -11.00
N TRP A 480 16.01 5.33 -10.57
CA TRP A 480 14.88 6.03 -9.96
C TRP A 480 14.62 5.56 -8.53
N ALA A 481 14.44 4.26 -8.31
CA ALA A 481 13.98 3.75 -7.02
C ALA A 481 15.01 3.95 -5.90
N ALA A 482 16.29 3.68 -6.16
CA ALA A 482 17.31 3.77 -5.12
C ALA A 482 17.51 5.21 -4.62
N PRO A 483 17.69 6.21 -5.49
CA PRO A 483 17.85 7.57 -4.96
C PRO A 483 16.57 8.11 -4.33
N ILE A 484 15.39 7.76 -4.83
CA ILE A 484 14.13 8.15 -4.19
C ILE A 484 14.08 7.58 -2.77
N ALA A 485 14.38 6.29 -2.61
CA ALA A 485 14.38 5.65 -1.30
C ALA A 485 15.33 6.35 -0.34
N SER A 486 16.56 6.65 -0.80
CA SER A 486 17.55 7.26 0.08
C SER A 486 17.16 8.68 0.50
N LEU A 487 16.47 9.43 -0.38
CA LEU A 487 15.97 10.76 -0.01
C LEU A 487 14.92 10.66 1.11
N VAL A 488 14.01 9.68 1.02
CA VAL A 488 12.98 9.50 2.05
C VAL A 488 13.63 9.06 3.37
N VAL A 489 14.58 8.13 3.32
CA VAL A 489 15.28 7.66 4.51
C VAL A 489 16.06 8.81 5.17
N GLU A 490 16.75 9.61 4.38
CA GLU A 490 17.50 10.76 4.89
C GLU A 490 16.55 11.77 5.54
N LYS A 491 15.44 12.08 4.89
CA LYS A 491 14.46 13.01 5.44
C LYS A 491 13.95 12.52 6.80
N TYR A 492 13.65 11.22 6.90
CA TYR A 492 13.14 10.66 8.14
C TYR A 492 14.19 10.68 9.27
N LEU A 493 15.41 10.24 8.96
CA LEU A 493 16.45 10.09 10.00
C LEU A 493 17.10 11.41 10.39
N LYS A 494 17.28 12.32 9.44
CA LYS A 494 18.03 13.57 9.67
C LYS A 494 17.14 14.81 9.76
N GLY A 495 15.89 14.73 9.30
CA GLY A 495 14.99 15.88 9.25
C GLY A 495 15.21 16.79 8.06
N THR A 496 16.39 16.76 7.46
CA THR A 496 16.75 17.54 6.28
C THR A 496 17.47 16.64 5.29
N ILE A 497 17.56 17.10 4.04
CA ILE A 497 18.24 16.33 2.99
C ILE A 497 19.51 17.07 2.55
N SER A 498 20.52 16.30 2.18
CA SER A 498 21.81 16.82 1.71
C SER A 498 21.86 17.02 0.21
N ARG A 499 20.81 16.60 -0.52
CA ARG A 499 20.79 16.65 -1.99
C ARG A 499 19.50 17.35 -2.47
N PRO A 500 19.32 18.64 -2.15
CA PRO A 500 18.07 19.32 -2.52
C PRO A 500 17.86 19.43 -4.02
N GLN A 501 18.93 19.53 -4.83
CA GLN A 501 18.79 19.58 -6.28
C GLN A 501 18.29 18.25 -6.82
N LEU A 502 18.74 17.13 -6.26
CA LEU A 502 18.27 15.82 -6.66
C LEU A 502 16.78 15.64 -6.32
N TYR A 503 16.38 16.06 -5.12
CA TYR A 503 14.98 16.05 -4.73
C TYR A 503 14.13 16.83 -5.73
N GLU A 504 14.57 18.06 -6.04
CA GLU A 504 13.86 18.91 -6.98
C GLU A 504 13.75 18.26 -8.36
N TYR A 505 14.83 17.61 -8.80
CA TYR A 505 14.83 16.90 -10.08
C TYR A 505 13.74 15.84 -10.13
N PHE A 506 13.65 14.99 -9.09
CA PHE A 506 12.64 13.93 -9.06
C PHE A 506 11.22 14.50 -8.95
N CYS A 507 11.04 15.59 -8.21
CA CYS A 507 9.72 16.22 -8.09
C CYS A 507 9.21 16.82 -9.40
N LYS A 508 10.11 17.12 -10.34
CA LYS A 508 9.76 17.77 -11.59
C LYS A 508 9.86 16.88 -12.82
N THR A 509 10.39 15.66 -12.68
CA THR A 509 10.69 14.80 -13.82
C THR A 509 9.75 13.61 -13.89
N PRO A 510 8.77 13.63 -14.80
CA PRO A 510 7.85 12.50 -14.94
C PRO A 510 8.50 11.33 -15.67
N THR A 511 8.00 10.13 -15.40
CA THR A 511 8.31 8.92 -16.17
C THR A 511 7.13 8.46 -17.01
N LEU A 512 5.92 8.97 -16.71
CA LEU A 512 4.73 8.61 -17.47
C LEU A 512 4.74 9.33 -18.81
N PRO A 513 4.49 8.61 -19.92
CA PRO A 513 4.39 9.28 -21.22
C PRO A 513 3.14 10.15 -21.28
N ASN A 514 3.26 11.29 -21.96
CA ASN A 514 2.16 12.23 -22.18
C ASN A 514 1.50 12.69 -20.87
N PHE A 515 2.29 12.77 -19.81
CA PHE A 515 1.77 13.21 -18.51
C PHE A 515 1.31 14.66 -18.60
N SER A 516 0.03 14.87 -18.33
CA SER A 516 -0.52 16.22 -18.15
C SER A 516 -0.83 16.37 -16.67
N SER A 517 -0.26 17.38 -16.05
CA SER A 517 -0.52 17.62 -14.64
C SER A 517 -2.01 17.95 -14.46
N TYR A 518 -2.70 17.11 -13.75
CA TYR A 518 -3.99 17.53 -13.22
C TYR A 518 -3.67 18.44 -12.05
N ALA A 519 -3.66 19.71 -12.33
CA ALA A 519 -3.56 20.67 -11.25
C ALA A 519 -4.77 20.46 -10.35
N PRO A 520 -4.58 20.48 -9.04
CA PRO A 520 -5.71 20.31 -8.11
C PRO A 520 -6.74 21.42 -8.25
#